data_50f8323ef561b1c7380555120a52052b
#
_entry.id   50f8323ef561b1c7380555120a52052b
#
_cell.length_a   1.000
_cell.length_b   1.000
_cell.length_c   1.000
_cell.angle_alpha   90.00
_cell.angle_beta   90.00
_cell.angle_gamma   90.00
#
_symmetry.space_group_name_H-M   'P 1'
#
loop_
_entity.id
_entity.type
_entity.pdbx_description
1 polymer ?
#
loop_
_entity_poly.entity_id
_entity_poly.type
_entity_poly.pdbx_seq_one_letter_code
_entity_poly.pdbx_strand_id
1 'polypeptide(L)'
;MQVDGLTKSFGDLVLFRKISFGVAEGQRIGLIAKNGTGKTTLLNIIAGKEGYDEGSIVFRRDLRVGYLEQDPHYPEDLTVLEACFYHGNSTVELIKEYESCMETEGNPGLEELLARMEHEKAWDYERKAKQILSQLKIRDLSLIHISEPTRPISIS
;
A
#
# COMPACT_ATOMS: atom_id res chain seq x y z
N MET A 1 15.10 -2.61 9.15
CA MET A 1 14.11 -2.45 10.24
C MET A 1 14.52 -3.32 11.41
N GLN A 2 14.39 -2.80 12.63
CA GLN A 2 14.68 -3.52 13.87
C GLN A 2 13.48 -3.39 14.80
N VAL A 3 13.00 -4.50 15.32
CA VAL A 3 11.98 -4.59 16.37
C VAL A 3 12.65 -5.12 17.63
N ASP A 4 12.44 -4.46 18.76
CA ASP A 4 13.05 -4.86 20.02
C ASP A 4 12.06 -4.83 21.19
N GLY A 5 11.94 -5.96 21.89
CA GLY A 5 11.11 -6.13 23.08
C GLY A 5 9.64 -5.82 22.89
N LEU A 6 9.08 -5.96 21.68
CA LEU A 6 7.71 -5.56 21.37
C LEU A 6 6.69 -6.40 22.10
N THR A 7 5.76 -5.74 22.80
CA THR A 7 4.67 -6.34 23.56
C THR A 7 3.35 -5.70 23.17
N LYS A 8 2.32 -6.51 22.99
CA LYS A 8 0.94 -6.06 22.72
C LYS A 8 -0.08 -6.92 23.41
N SER A 9 -1.03 -6.25 24.06
CA SER A 9 -2.21 -6.86 24.69
C SER A 9 -3.49 -6.09 24.37
N PHE A 10 -4.62 -6.76 24.51
CA PHE A 10 -5.95 -6.16 24.50
C PHE A 10 -6.66 -6.56 25.81
N GLY A 11 -6.71 -5.64 26.76
CA GLY A 11 -7.17 -5.95 28.10
C GLY A 11 -6.32 -7.08 28.70
N ASP A 12 -6.96 -8.15 29.13
CA ASP A 12 -6.28 -9.32 29.73
C ASP A 12 -5.67 -10.27 28.69
N LEU A 13 -5.98 -10.10 27.41
CA LEU A 13 -5.48 -10.96 26.35
C LEU A 13 -4.11 -10.47 25.85
N VAL A 14 -3.06 -11.18 26.19
CA VAL A 14 -1.71 -10.93 25.66
C VAL A 14 -1.57 -11.60 24.29
N LEU A 15 -1.38 -10.83 23.22
CA LEU A 15 -1.15 -11.35 21.87
C LEU A 15 0.29 -11.84 21.70
N PHE A 16 1.24 -11.01 22.10
CA PHE A 16 2.67 -11.33 22.10
C PHE A 16 3.43 -10.50 23.13
N ARG A 17 4.52 -11.06 23.64
CA ARG A 17 5.33 -10.42 24.68
C ARG A 17 6.81 -10.48 24.33
N LYS A 18 7.46 -9.33 24.38
CA LYS A 18 8.92 -9.14 24.24
C LYS A 18 9.50 -9.80 22.98
N ILE A 19 8.81 -9.70 21.85
CA ILE A 19 9.33 -10.21 20.59
C ILE A 19 10.38 -9.26 20.04
N SER A 20 11.49 -9.82 19.55
CA SER A 20 12.57 -9.05 18.92
C SER A 20 13.01 -9.75 17.65
N PHE A 21 13.15 -8.98 16.56
CA PHE A 21 13.67 -9.47 15.30
C PHE A 21 14.15 -8.31 14.41
N GLY A 22 14.99 -8.64 13.45
CA GLY A 22 15.45 -7.67 12.45
C GLY A 22 15.13 -8.10 11.04
N VAL A 23 14.93 -7.13 10.15
CA VAL A 23 14.75 -7.35 8.70
C VAL A 23 15.82 -6.57 7.96
N ALA A 24 16.74 -7.28 7.31
CA ALA A 24 17.79 -6.70 6.49
C ALA A 24 17.27 -6.36 5.08
N GLU A 25 18.03 -5.56 4.36
CA GLU A 25 17.74 -5.23 2.97
C GLU A 25 17.77 -6.50 2.09
N GLY A 26 16.81 -6.63 1.18
CA GLY A 26 16.65 -7.79 0.31
C GLY A 26 16.11 -9.05 0.99
N GLN A 27 15.92 -9.04 2.30
CA GLN A 27 15.42 -10.18 3.04
C GLN A 27 13.89 -10.32 2.88
N ARG A 28 13.43 -11.56 2.74
CA ARG A 28 12.00 -11.93 2.74
C ARG A 28 11.71 -12.75 3.98
N ILE A 29 10.73 -12.34 4.77
CA ILE A 29 10.35 -13.01 6.03
C ILE A 29 8.90 -13.47 5.95
N GLY A 30 8.65 -14.74 6.26
CA GLY A 30 7.32 -15.30 6.43
C GLY A 30 6.93 -15.31 7.92
N LEU A 31 5.78 -14.73 8.26
CA LEU A 31 5.20 -14.76 9.60
C LEU A 31 4.19 -15.91 9.68
N ILE A 32 4.55 -16.97 10.40
CA ILE A 32 3.73 -18.18 10.55
C ILE A 32 3.26 -18.29 11.99
N ALA A 33 1.95 -18.30 12.21
CA ALA A 33 1.33 -18.54 13.50
C ALA A 33 -0.14 -18.92 13.32
N LYS A 34 -0.77 -19.48 14.36
CA LYS A 34 -2.21 -19.81 14.36
C LYS A 34 -3.07 -18.56 14.14
N ASN A 35 -4.33 -18.75 13.71
CA ASN A 35 -5.27 -17.65 13.60
C ASN A 35 -5.58 -17.06 15.00
N GLY A 36 -5.79 -15.75 15.07
CA GLY A 36 -6.06 -15.05 16.33
C GLY A 36 -4.82 -14.74 17.19
N THR A 37 -3.60 -15.10 16.78
CA THR A 37 -2.38 -14.86 17.58
C THR A 37 -1.77 -13.47 17.39
N GLY A 38 -2.42 -12.55 16.69
CA GLY A 38 -1.95 -11.19 16.53
C GLY A 38 -1.04 -10.93 15.32
N LYS A 39 -1.03 -11.82 14.28
CA LYS A 39 -0.24 -11.57 13.05
C LYS A 39 -0.59 -10.25 12.39
N THR A 40 -1.88 -10.01 12.15
CA THR A 40 -2.37 -8.77 11.54
C THR A 40 -2.07 -7.56 12.43
N THR A 41 -2.26 -7.71 13.74
CA THR A 41 -1.91 -6.67 14.73
C THR A 41 -0.43 -6.31 14.67
N LEU A 42 0.46 -7.30 14.60
CA LEU A 42 1.89 -7.05 14.46
C LEU A 42 2.22 -6.29 13.17
N LEU A 43 1.61 -6.67 12.05
CA LEU A 43 1.80 -5.97 10.77
C LEU A 43 1.23 -4.54 10.82
N ASN A 44 0.06 -4.33 11.44
CA ASN A 44 -0.51 -3.01 11.65
C ASN A 44 0.39 -2.11 12.51
N ILE A 45 0.98 -2.67 13.56
CA ILE A 45 1.94 -1.96 14.42
C ILE A 45 3.19 -1.56 13.61
N ILE A 46 3.75 -2.47 12.82
CA ILE A 46 4.89 -2.18 11.94
C ILE A 46 4.54 -1.12 10.90
N ALA A 47 3.31 -1.13 10.39
CA ALA A 47 2.81 -0.13 9.43
C ALA A 47 2.45 1.23 10.10
N GLY A 48 2.55 1.34 11.42
CA GLY A 48 2.17 2.55 12.17
C GLY A 48 0.67 2.79 12.28
N LYS A 49 -0.16 1.79 11.96
CA LYS A 49 -1.64 1.86 12.03
C LYS A 49 -2.18 1.56 13.42
N GLU A 50 -1.39 0.92 14.27
CA GLU A 50 -1.77 0.50 15.61
C GLU A 50 -0.62 0.73 16.60
N GLY A 51 -0.97 1.08 17.85
CA GLY A 51 0.02 1.25 18.93
C GLY A 51 0.39 -0.07 19.59
N TYR A 52 1.49 -0.08 20.35
CA TYR A 52 1.98 -1.19 21.14
C TYR A 52 2.21 -0.75 22.59
N ASP A 53 2.31 -1.73 23.51
CA ASP A 53 2.39 -1.46 24.95
C ASP A 53 3.84 -1.18 25.39
N GLU A 54 4.79 -2.02 24.92
CA GLU A 54 6.21 -1.93 25.27
C GLU A 54 7.09 -2.26 24.05
N GLY A 55 8.33 -1.83 24.11
CA GLY A 55 9.35 -2.11 23.09
C GLY A 55 9.60 -0.93 22.15
N SER A 56 10.26 -1.23 21.03
CA SER A 56 10.55 -0.21 20.02
C SER A 56 10.62 -0.80 18.61
N ILE A 57 10.30 0.04 17.63
CA ILE A 57 10.47 -0.27 16.20
C ILE A 57 11.30 0.84 15.58
N VAL A 58 12.43 0.45 15.00
CA VAL A 58 13.35 1.40 14.36
C VAL A 58 13.48 1.06 12.88
N PHE A 59 13.18 2.05 12.05
CA PHE A 59 13.41 1.98 10.62
C PHE A 59 14.71 2.72 10.26
N ARG A 60 15.40 2.25 9.21
CA ARG A 60 16.48 3.02 8.60
C ARG A 60 15.90 4.34 8.07
N ARG A 61 16.69 5.41 8.13
CA ARG A 61 16.31 6.69 7.50
C ARG A 61 16.00 6.45 6.02
N ASP A 62 15.03 7.18 5.51
CA ASP A 62 14.58 7.15 4.10
C ASP A 62 13.96 5.81 3.64
N LEU A 63 13.61 4.92 4.59
CA LEU A 63 12.87 3.71 4.26
C LEU A 63 11.40 4.03 3.97
N ARG A 64 10.94 3.72 2.76
CA ARG A 64 9.53 3.76 2.41
C ARG A 64 8.87 2.46 2.86
N VAL A 65 7.83 2.56 3.68
CA VAL A 65 7.06 1.41 4.16
C VAL A 65 5.76 1.34 3.38
N GLY A 66 5.54 0.26 2.65
CA GLY A 66 4.27 -0.06 2.02
C GLY A 66 3.54 -1.14 2.82
N TYR A 67 2.24 -0.99 3.00
CA TYR A 67 1.39 -1.97 3.67
C TYR A 67 0.21 -2.34 2.78
N LEU A 68 0.11 -3.61 2.43
CA LEU A 68 -1.04 -4.17 1.72
C LEU A 68 -1.99 -4.79 2.74
N GLU A 69 -3.19 -4.26 2.82
CA GLU A 69 -4.25 -4.81 3.67
C GLU A 69 -4.75 -6.16 3.13
N GLN A 70 -5.22 -7.01 4.01
CA GLN A 70 -5.79 -8.31 3.64
C GLN A 70 -7.10 -8.14 2.87
N ASP A 71 -7.89 -7.13 3.23
CA ASP A 71 -9.17 -6.79 2.62
C ASP A 71 -9.23 -5.26 2.42
N PRO A 72 -8.56 -4.75 1.38
CA PRO A 72 -8.53 -3.32 1.12
C PRO A 72 -9.91 -2.84 0.63
N HIS A 73 -10.43 -1.80 1.27
CA HIS A 73 -11.67 -1.16 0.86
C HIS A 73 -11.37 0.00 -0.09
N TYR A 74 -11.98 -0.03 -1.25
CA TYR A 74 -11.95 1.04 -2.24
C TYR A 74 -13.36 1.59 -2.46
N PRO A 75 -13.51 2.90 -2.74
CA PRO A 75 -14.77 3.44 -3.24
C PRO A 75 -15.25 2.68 -4.48
N GLU A 76 -16.57 2.44 -4.54
CA GLU A 76 -17.17 1.59 -5.60
C GLU A 76 -17.16 2.23 -6.99
N ASP A 77 -16.97 3.55 -7.05
CA ASP A 77 -16.98 4.36 -8.26
C ASP A 77 -15.59 4.51 -8.92
N LEU A 78 -14.52 3.98 -8.29
CA LEU A 78 -13.19 4.04 -8.87
C LEU A 78 -13.02 3.07 -10.04
N THR A 79 -12.25 3.49 -11.02
CA THR A 79 -11.70 2.59 -12.04
C THR A 79 -10.55 1.77 -11.46
N VAL A 80 -10.20 0.67 -12.10
CA VAL A 80 -9.03 -0.15 -11.69
C VAL A 80 -7.75 0.68 -11.68
N LEU A 81 -7.60 1.59 -12.63
CA LEU A 81 -6.43 2.46 -12.68
C LEU A 81 -6.40 3.46 -11.54
N GLU A 82 -7.53 4.09 -11.23
CA GLU A 82 -7.66 4.99 -10.07
C GLU A 82 -7.43 4.28 -8.74
N ALA A 83 -7.87 3.02 -8.62
CA ALA A 83 -7.60 2.21 -7.45
C ALA A 83 -6.11 1.94 -7.24
N CYS A 84 -5.34 1.73 -8.31
CA CYS A 84 -3.88 1.60 -8.22
C CYS A 84 -3.22 2.86 -7.63
N PHE A 85 -3.87 4.00 -7.76
CA PHE A 85 -3.38 5.30 -7.29
C PHE A 85 -4.10 5.81 -6.04
N TYR A 86 -5.11 5.09 -5.55
CA TYR A 86 -5.98 5.54 -4.47
C TYR A 86 -5.24 5.88 -3.17
N HIS A 87 -4.26 5.09 -2.80
CA HIS A 87 -3.49 5.33 -1.57
C HIS A 87 -2.39 6.38 -1.71
N GLY A 88 -2.35 7.11 -2.82
CA GLY A 88 -1.47 8.24 -3.06
C GLY A 88 0.01 7.98 -2.75
N ASN A 89 0.86 8.51 -3.58
CA ASN A 89 2.26 8.74 -3.24
C ASN A 89 2.64 10.08 -3.87
N SER A 90 3.82 10.58 -3.55
CA SER A 90 4.29 11.87 -4.07
C SER A 90 4.18 12.00 -5.59
N THR A 91 4.41 10.91 -6.32
CA THR A 91 4.33 10.86 -7.78
C THR A 91 2.88 10.98 -8.27
N VAL A 92 1.92 10.33 -7.59
CA VAL A 92 0.49 10.43 -7.95
C VAL A 92 -0.05 11.83 -7.66
N GLU A 93 0.32 12.39 -6.52
CA GLU A 93 -0.06 13.77 -6.18
C GLU A 93 0.50 14.77 -7.20
N LEU A 94 1.74 14.57 -7.62
CA LEU A 94 2.37 15.37 -8.66
C LEU A 94 1.66 15.24 -10.02
N ILE A 95 1.21 14.05 -10.41
CA ILE A 95 0.42 13.84 -11.63
C ILE A 95 -0.91 14.60 -11.55
N LYS A 96 -1.60 14.53 -10.40
CA LYS A 96 -2.86 15.27 -10.19
C LYS A 96 -2.65 16.79 -10.23
N GLU A 97 -1.57 17.28 -9.61
CA GLU A 97 -1.20 18.71 -9.69
C GLU A 97 -0.97 19.15 -11.15
N TYR A 98 -0.29 18.31 -11.94
CA TYR A 98 -0.04 18.57 -13.36
C TYR A 98 -1.35 18.59 -14.17
N GLU A 99 -2.23 17.61 -14.02
CA GLU A 99 -3.53 17.55 -14.68
C GLU A 99 -4.38 18.79 -14.34
N SER A 100 -4.47 19.13 -13.06
CA SER A 100 -5.20 20.33 -12.62
C SER A 100 -4.60 21.63 -13.16
N CYS A 101 -3.27 21.72 -13.25
CA CYS A 101 -2.58 22.86 -13.87
C CYS A 101 -2.93 22.99 -15.36
N MET A 102 -3.00 21.86 -16.08
CA MET A 102 -3.37 21.85 -17.50
C MET A 102 -4.81 22.27 -17.78
N GLU A 103 -5.72 22.06 -16.82
CA GLU A 103 -7.12 22.50 -16.89
C GLU A 103 -7.30 24.00 -16.58
N THR A 104 -6.30 24.63 -15.96
CA THR A 104 -6.35 26.04 -15.55
C THR A 104 -5.83 26.95 -16.64
N GLU A 105 -6.60 27.99 -17.03
CA GLU A 105 -6.14 28.99 -17.99
C GLU A 105 -4.87 29.70 -17.51
N GLY A 106 -3.86 29.77 -18.40
CA GLY A 106 -2.58 30.41 -18.09
C GLY A 106 -1.53 29.50 -17.44
N ASN A 107 -1.87 28.26 -17.13
CA ASN A 107 -0.96 27.21 -16.64
C ASN A 107 0.08 27.68 -15.61
N PRO A 108 -0.33 28.28 -14.46
CA PRO A 108 0.60 28.84 -13.49
C PRO A 108 1.50 27.76 -12.90
N GLY A 109 2.83 27.93 -12.97
CA GLY A 109 3.80 27.00 -12.40
C GLY A 109 4.08 25.74 -13.24
N LEU A 110 3.62 25.70 -14.50
CA LEU A 110 3.79 24.54 -15.39
C LEU A 110 5.27 24.13 -15.55
N GLU A 111 6.19 25.08 -15.69
CA GLU A 111 7.61 24.77 -15.89
C GLU A 111 8.22 24.03 -14.67
N GLU A 112 7.87 24.46 -13.46
CA GLU A 112 8.32 23.81 -12.23
C GLU A 112 7.70 22.42 -12.08
N LEU A 113 6.41 22.26 -12.39
CA LEU A 113 5.74 20.96 -12.39
C LEU A 113 6.34 20.01 -13.41
N LEU A 114 6.65 20.45 -14.63
CA LEU A 114 7.31 19.63 -15.64
C LEU A 114 8.70 19.17 -15.18
N ALA A 115 9.49 20.04 -14.56
CA ALA A 115 10.80 19.67 -14.02
C ALA A 115 10.68 18.61 -12.91
N ARG A 116 9.69 18.75 -12.02
CA ARG A 116 9.40 17.75 -10.97
C ARG A 116 8.92 16.42 -11.56
N MET A 117 8.04 16.46 -12.57
CA MET A 117 7.53 15.28 -13.28
C MET A 117 8.67 14.49 -13.94
N GLU A 118 9.65 15.19 -14.55
CA GLU A 118 10.82 14.58 -15.16
C GLU A 118 11.75 13.97 -14.09
N HIS A 119 12.05 14.71 -13.03
CA HIS A 119 12.91 14.28 -11.93
C HIS A 119 12.37 13.02 -11.25
N GLU A 120 11.06 12.96 -10.97
CA GLU A 120 10.40 11.82 -10.34
C GLU A 120 10.03 10.71 -11.32
N LYS A 121 10.30 10.90 -12.62
CA LYS A 121 9.92 9.97 -13.70
C LYS A 121 8.42 9.64 -13.69
N ALA A 122 7.61 10.64 -13.40
CA ALA A 122 6.17 10.49 -13.22
C ALA A 122 5.46 10.07 -14.52
N TRP A 123 5.98 10.49 -15.67
CA TRP A 123 5.48 10.11 -17.01
C TRP A 123 5.42 8.59 -17.24
N ASP A 124 6.35 7.86 -16.63
CA ASP A 124 6.40 6.41 -16.77
C ASP A 124 5.47 5.66 -15.80
N TYR A 125 4.87 6.38 -14.85
CA TYR A 125 4.15 5.76 -13.73
C TYR A 125 2.86 5.06 -14.19
N GLU A 126 2.04 5.76 -14.96
CA GLU A 126 0.81 5.20 -15.53
C GLU A 126 1.11 4.05 -16.49
N ARG A 127 2.13 4.22 -17.33
CA ARG A 127 2.59 3.16 -18.24
C ARG A 127 3.02 1.91 -17.49
N LYS A 128 3.77 2.06 -16.40
CA LYS A 128 4.19 0.93 -15.54
C LYS A 128 3.00 0.27 -14.87
N ALA A 129 2.04 1.04 -14.35
CA ALA A 129 0.82 0.50 -13.75
C ALA A 129 0.04 -0.33 -14.77
N LYS A 130 -0.22 0.19 -15.96
CA LYS A 130 -0.88 -0.53 -17.07
C LYS A 130 -0.11 -1.80 -17.48
N GLN A 131 1.21 -1.76 -17.50
CA GLN A 131 2.05 -2.92 -17.79
C GLN A 131 1.89 -4.01 -16.73
N ILE A 132 1.90 -3.65 -15.45
CA ILE A 132 1.70 -4.60 -14.33
C ILE A 132 0.29 -5.19 -14.39
N LEU A 133 -0.74 -4.38 -14.60
CA LEU A 133 -2.12 -4.84 -14.74
C LEU A 133 -2.26 -5.83 -15.90
N SER A 134 -1.63 -5.54 -17.03
CA SER A 134 -1.59 -6.46 -18.18
C SER A 134 -0.91 -7.79 -17.84
N GLN A 135 0.20 -7.79 -17.11
CA GLN A 135 0.86 -9.01 -16.64
C GLN A 135 -0.03 -9.83 -15.70
N LEU A 136 -0.84 -9.16 -14.88
CA LEU A 136 -1.85 -9.78 -14.02
C LEU A 136 -3.10 -10.23 -14.80
N LYS A 137 -3.13 -10.04 -16.14
CA LYS A 137 -4.26 -10.37 -17.05
C LYS A 137 -5.53 -9.55 -16.78
N ILE A 138 -5.40 -8.42 -16.11
CA ILE A 138 -6.48 -7.45 -15.91
C ILE A 138 -6.56 -6.63 -17.21
N ARG A 139 -7.61 -6.87 -18.01
CA ARG A 139 -7.79 -6.23 -19.33
C ARG A 139 -8.80 -5.10 -19.29
N ASP A 140 -9.82 -5.24 -18.45
CA ASP A 140 -10.83 -4.21 -18.24
C ASP A 140 -10.40 -3.31 -17.11
N LEU A 141 -10.17 -2.04 -17.41
CA LEU A 141 -9.71 -1.02 -16.48
C LEU A 141 -10.84 -0.08 -16.06
N SER A 142 -12.08 -0.34 -16.53
CA SER A 142 -13.19 0.60 -16.40
C SER A 142 -13.80 0.67 -15.00
N LEU A 143 -13.89 -0.45 -14.27
CA LEU A 143 -14.45 -0.49 -12.91
C LEU A 143 -13.72 -1.51 -12.02
N ILE A 144 -13.65 -1.25 -10.71
CA ILE A 144 -13.07 -2.16 -9.72
C ILE A 144 -13.96 -3.38 -9.49
N HIS A 145 -15.28 -3.24 -9.62
CA HIS A 145 -16.22 -4.33 -9.44
C HIS A 145 -16.16 -5.30 -10.62
N ILE A 146 -15.16 -6.16 -10.62
CA ILE A 146 -15.26 -7.45 -11.25
C ILE A 146 -16.07 -8.31 -10.28
N SER A 147 -17.37 -8.45 -10.51
CA SER A 147 -18.15 -9.47 -9.83
C SER A 147 -17.38 -10.78 -9.96
N GLU A 148 -17.09 -11.44 -8.83
CA GLU A 148 -16.49 -12.79 -8.87
C GLU A 148 -17.23 -13.62 -9.89
N PRO A 149 -16.54 -14.30 -10.83
CA PRO A 149 -17.21 -15.26 -11.69
C PRO A 149 -17.88 -16.26 -10.75
N THR A 150 -19.20 -16.31 -10.77
CA THR A 150 -20.00 -17.30 -10.05
C THR A 150 -19.37 -18.65 -10.30
N ARG A 151 -18.76 -19.24 -9.28
CA ARG A 151 -18.26 -20.62 -9.34
C ARG A 151 -19.48 -21.46 -9.72
N PRO A 152 -19.43 -22.27 -10.78
CA PRO A 152 -20.51 -23.18 -11.06
C PRO A 152 -20.69 -24.06 -9.82
N ILE A 153 -21.89 -24.03 -9.23
CA ILE A 153 -22.26 -24.92 -8.15
C ILE A 153 -22.17 -26.34 -8.73
N SER A 154 -21.15 -27.08 -8.34
CA SER A 154 -21.08 -28.51 -8.64
C SER A 154 -22.15 -29.18 -7.80
N ILE A 155 -23.28 -29.50 -8.42
CA ILE A 155 -24.30 -30.36 -7.87
C ILE A 155 -23.81 -31.80 -8.11
N SER A 156 -23.40 -32.46 -7.02
CA SER A 156 -23.16 -33.90 -6.95
C SER A 156 -24.38 -34.57 -6.40
#